data_9103a0c3f1264cc88bf5ca9e69c70459
#
_entry.id   9103a0c3f1264cc88bf5ca9e69c70459
#
_cell.length_a   1.000
_cell.length_b   1.000
_cell.length_c   1.000
_cell.angle_alpha   90.00
_cell.angle_beta   90.00
_cell.angle_gamma   90.00
#
_symmetry.space_group_name_H-M   'P 1'
#
loop_
_entity.id
_entity.type
_entity.pdbx_description
1 polymer ?
#
loop_
_entity_poly.entity_id
_entity_poly.type
_entity_poly.pdbx_seq_one_letter_code
_entity_poly.pdbx_strand_id
1 'polypeptide(L)'
;MKKNLICLLALMTVGVCQAEDINIRFDGATAKVKQNVKDSVNVILNGANVSIESLYKAHKLTISVTGKSDDGQITLKSAGKAKMRLDGLNLTSQEGAPLDLRNKKKVEVEVVKGTENTLTITACNDTASHKAAVIWAKDKLLLSGKGTLNIIATGDGCRGIKTKKDITIEDLTLNVTTSGDNLGEKPFGFGGFPGFGGEMPDFANFPIPDFGGDFPSGGFPNFGGGFPGGGFPNFGAMRSEENDSTSESDFGGFGGFAGKHKYVASTKGIASKGKIIINSGNVTVKTSTAGAEGIEGKEGIVLNGGNVDVQATDDAINANATIEFNGAHVIARSIGNDAVDSNPKGGFFMPFGGNNEQDTEPAIVIKGGTVYAWSQVGSPEEGLDCDFAPLVVEGGTIFSVGGGMGEMPSVPSNENAKQPIALLIGLNIVKDEPVCIYDNNGKLIDKVTIPFSLRRSASLVGSPAFKIGNSYTVKTKGYEKTFTLNEPFTTVR
;
A
#
# COMPACT_ATOMS: atom_id res chain seq x y z
N MET A 1 -68.54 3.33 -25.26
CA MET A 1 -67.58 3.05 -24.17
C MET A 1 -66.74 1.89 -24.56
N LYS A 2 -65.55 2.11 -25.12
CA LYS A 2 -64.58 1.05 -25.47
C LYS A 2 -63.57 0.96 -24.35
N LYS A 3 -63.48 -0.16 -23.66
CA LYS A 3 -62.48 -0.47 -22.65
C LYS A 3 -61.20 -0.95 -23.34
N ASN A 4 -60.13 -0.15 -23.27
CA ASN A 4 -58.81 -0.58 -23.71
C ASN A 4 -58.18 -1.41 -22.60
N LEU A 5 -57.97 -2.68 -22.87
CA LEU A 5 -57.22 -3.61 -22.06
C LEU A 5 -55.72 -3.51 -22.42
N ILE A 6 -54.95 -2.85 -21.56
CA ILE A 6 -53.49 -2.80 -21.71
C ILE A 6 -52.91 -4.08 -21.09
N CYS A 7 -52.50 -5.02 -21.94
CA CYS A 7 -51.69 -6.15 -21.51
C CYS A 7 -50.25 -5.70 -21.24
N LEU A 8 -49.88 -5.65 -19.96
CA LEU A 8 -48.50 -5.42 -19.53
C LEU A 8 -47.72 -6.75 -19.72
N LEU A 9 -46.96 -6.82 -20.83
CA LEU A 9 -46.07 -7.95 -21.10
C LEU A 9 -44.82 -7.77 -20.22
N ALA A 10 -44.76 -8.47 -19.08
CA ALA A 10 -43.56 -8.58 -18.28
C ALA A 10 -42.53 -9.43 -19.03
N LEU A 11 -41.56 -8.80 -19.68
CA LEU A 11 -40.38 -9.47 -20.20
C LEU A 11 -39.54 -10.00 -18.99
N MET A 12 -39.74 -11.27 -18.62
CA MET A 12 -38.79 -11.99 -17.80
C MET A 12 -37.54 -12.23 -18.66
N THR A 13 -36.50 -11.43 -18.49
CA THR A 13 -35.17 -11.76 -18.99
C THR A 13 -34.69 -12.97 -18.20
N VAL A 14 -34.94 -14.17 -18.72
CA VAL A 14 -34.25 -15.37 -18.27
C VAL A 14 -32.80 -15.18 -18.64
N GLY A 15 -31.98 -14.77 -17.67
CA GLY A 15 -30.54 -14.77 -17.83
C GLY A 15 -30.12 -16.20 -18.14
N VAL A 16 -29.70 -16.45 -19.36
CA VAL A 16 -29.09 -17.72 -19.75
C VAL A 16 -27.82 -17.83 -18.90
N CYS A 17 -27.87 -18.64 -17.83
CA CYS A 17 -26.70 -18.98 -17.04
C CYS A 17 -25.82 -19.86 -17.94
N GLN A 18 -24.85 -19.25 -18.59
CA GLN A 18 -23.89 -19.98 -19.42
C GLN A 18 -23.07 -20.86 -18.48
N ALA A 19 -23.03 -22.16 -18.73
CA ALA A 19 -22.26 -23.09 -17.91
C ALA A 19 -20.78 -22.72 -17.95
N GLU A 20 -20.12 -22.73 -16.78
CA GLU A 20 -18.69 -22.49 -16.68
C GLU A 20 -17.91 -23.57 -17.46
N ASP A 21 -16.79 -23.19 -18.05
CA ASP A 21 -15.94 -24.12 -18.82
C ASP A 21 -15.38 -25.22 -17.92
N ILE A 22 -15.01 -24.86 -16.67
CA ILE A 22 -14.46 -25.77 -15.67
C ILE A 22 -15.14 -25.51 -14.33
N ASN A 23 -15.57 -26.58 -13.68
CA ASN A 23 -16.07 -26.52 -12.30
C ASN A 23 -15.15 -27.37 -11.41
N ILE A 24 -14.61 -26.77 -10.37
CA ILE A 24 -13.73 -27.41 -9.40
C ILE A 24 -14.43 -27.43 -8.05
N ARG A 25 -14.49 -28.61 -7.43
CA ARG A 25 -14.97 -28.73 -6.06
C ARG A 25 -13.93 -29.46 -5.22
N PHE A 26 -13.42 -28.75 -4.22
CA PHE A 26 -12.56 -29.34 -3.22
C PHE A 26 -13.36 -30.12 -2.19
N ASP A 27 -12.81 -31.30 -1.78
CA ASP A 27 -13.43 -32.24 -0.84
C ASP A 27 -12.30 -32.87 0.01
N GLY A 28 -11.80 -32.08 0.99
CA GLY A 28 -10.66 -32.45 1.82
C GLY A 28 -9.37 -32.59 0.99
N ALA A 29 -8.77 -33.79 1.02
CA ALA A 29 -7.50 -34.05 0.35
C ALA A 29 -7.62 -34.26 -1.17
N THR A 30 -8.79 -34.08 -1.75
CA THR A 30 -9.04 -34.30 -3.19
C THR A 30 -9.81 -33.15 -3.81
N ALA A 31 -9.70 -33.02 -5.13
CA ALA A 31 -10.56 -32.14 -5.92
C ALA A 31 -11.33 -32.97 -6.98
N LYS A 32 -12.59 -32.60 -7.21
CA LYS A 32 -13.42 -33.12 -8.29
C LYS A 32 -13.54 -32.04 -9.36
N VAL A 33 -13.26 -32.38 -10.61
CA VAL A 33 -13.32 -31.43 -11.73
C VAL A 33 -14.33 -31.95 -12.77
N LYS A 34 -15.29 -31.07 -13.12
CA LYS A 34 -16.16 -31.23 -14.28
C LYS A 34 -15.69 -30.22 -15.34
N GLN A 35 -15.26 -30.77 -16.48
CA GLN A 35 -14.80 -29.99 -17.61
C GLN A 35 -15.85 -30.03 -18.72
N ASN A 36 -16.40 -28.87 -19.07
CA ASN A 36 -17.43 -28.76 -20.13
C ASN A 36 -16.79 -28.46 -21.50
N VAL A 37 -15.52 -28.01 -21.54
CA VAL A 37 -14.70 -27.79 -22.73
C VAL A 37 -13.49 -28.74 -22.67
N LYS A 38 -13.29 -29.54 -23.72
CA LYS A 38 -12.19 -30.51 -23.78
C LYS A 38 -11.07 -30.10 -24.73
N ASP A 39 -11.41 -29.40 -25.80
CA ASP A 39 -10.44 -29.01 -26.80
C ASP A 39 -9.61 -27.84 -26.27
N SER A 40 -8.30 -27.90 -26.41
CA SER A 40 -7.34 -26.86 -26.01
C SER A 40 -7.27 -26.53 -24.51
N VAL A 41 -7.89 -27.33 -23.63
CA VAL A 41 -7.78 -27.20 -22.18
C VAL A 41 -7.40 -28.55 -21.57
N ASN A 42 -6.28 -28.57 -20.87
CA ASN A 42 -5.81 -29.72 -20.12
C ASN A 42 -5.93 -29.45 -18.62
N VAL A 43 -6.50 -30.40 -17.89
CA VAL A 43 -6.61 -30.35 -16.43
C VAL A 43 -5.95 -31.59 -15.84
N ILE A 44 -4.97 -31.36 -14.98
CA ILE A 44 -4.23 -32.39 -14.26
C ILE A 44 -4.59 -32.30 -12.78
N LEU A 45 -4.94 -33.44 -12.19
CA LEU A 45 -5.28 -33.58 -10.77
C LEU A 45 -4.22 -34.40 -10.06
N ASN A 46 -3.77 -33.93 -8.93
CA ASN A 46 -2.95 -34.67 -7.97
C ASN A 46 -3.48 -34.37 -6.57
N GLY A 47 -4.37 -35.24 -6.06
CA GLY A 47 -5.10 -34.98 -4.81
C GLY A 47 -5.94 -33.68 -4.90
N ALA A 48 -5.65 -32.72 -4.05
CA ALA A 48 -6.24 -31.38 -4.06
C ALA A 48 -5.43 -30.35 -4.90
N ASN A 49 -4.37 -30.79 -5.58
CA ASN A 49 -3.61 -29.90 -6.47
C ASN A 49 -4.16 -29.99 -7.88
N VAL A 50 -4.69 -28.87 -8.37
CA VAL A 50 -5.33 -28.74 -9.68
C VAL A 50 -4.46 -27.87 -10.59
N SER A 51 -3.97 -28.43 -11.70
CA SER A 51 -3.23 -27.68 -12.71
C SER A 51 -4.07 -27.56 -13.98
N ILE A 52 -4.27 -26.33 -14.45
CA ILE A 52 -5.07 -26.01 -15.62
C ILE A 52 -4.17 -25.33 -16.65
N GLU A 53 -4.05 -25.93 -17.84
CA GLU A 53 -3.40 -25.33 -19.00
C GLU A 53 -4.40 -25.09 -20.13
N SER A 54 -4.52 -23.86 -20.61
CA SER A 54 -5.41 -23.52 -21.71
C SER A 54 -4.65 -22.85 -22.87
N LEU A 55 -4.85 -23.34 -24.07
CA LEU A 55 -4.34 -22.76 -25.31
C LEU A 55 -5.32 -21.76 -25.94
N TYR A 56 -6.51 -21.56 -25.36
CA TYR A 56 -7.48 -20.58 -25.84
C TYR A 56 -6.89 -19.17 -25.80
N LYS A 57 -6.89 -18.49 -26.95
CA LYS A 57 -6.43 -17.09 -27.07
C LYS A 57 -7.60 -16.10 -27.17
N ALA A 58 -8.62 -16.45 -27.90
CA ALA A 58 -9.78 -15.59 -28.18
C ALA A 58 -10.92 -15.74 -27.15
N HIS A 59 -11.12 -16.94 -26.64
CA HIS A 59 -12.14 -17.23 -25.63
C HIS A 59 -11.62 -16.91 -24.22
N LYS A 60 -12.46 -16.31 -23.38
CA LYS A 60 -12.18 -16.09 -21.95
C LYS A 60 -12.54 -17.37 -21.21
N LEU A 61 -11.53 -18.06 -20.67
CA LEU A 61 -11.73 -19.27 -19.88
C LEU A 61 -12.46 -18.93 -18.58
N THR A 62 -13.55 -19.62 -18.29
CA THR A 62 -14.35 -19.45 -17.07
C THR A 62 -14.23 -20.66 -16.16
N ILE A 63 -13.92 -20.43 -14.88
CA ILE A 63 -13.66 -21.46 -13.87
C ILE A 63 -14.48 -21.14 -12.64
N SER A 64 -15.32 -22.06 -12.17
CA SER A 64 -15.98 -21.97 -10.87
C SER A 64 -15.28 -22.86 -9.86
N VAL A 65 -15.06 -22.32 -8.66
CA VAL A 65 -14.33 -23.02 -7.60
C VAL A 65 -15.12 -22.98 -6.31
N THR A 66 -15.30 -24.14 -5.70
CA THR A 66 -16.08 -24.31 -4.46
C THR A 66 -15.41 -25.31 -3.53
N GLY A 67 -15.89 -25.38 -2.29
CA GLY A 67 -15.54 -26.45 -1.35
C GLY A 67 -14.36 -26.11 -0.45
N LYS A 68 -13.79 -27.14 0.18
CA LYS A 68 -12.75 -26.99 1.18
C LYS A 68 -11.61 -27.98 0.96
N SER A 69 -10.36 -27.48 1.15
CA SER A 69 -9.17 -28.31 1.31
C SER A 69 -8.22 -27.68 2.31
N ASP A 70 -7.63 -28.51 3.17
CA ASP A 70 -6.64 -28.09 4.16
C ASP A 70 -5.20 -28.15 3.60
N ASP A 71 -5.02 -28.75 2.39
CA ASP A 71 -3.78 -28.68 1.62
C ASP A 71 -4.09 -28.86 0.14
N GLY A 72 -4.22 -27.75 -0.59
CA GLY A 72 -4.56 -27.76 -2.01
C GLY A 72 -4.15 -26.49 -2.72
N GLN A 73 -4.02 -26.58 -4.04
CA GLN A 73 -3.58 -25.49 -4.90
C GLN A 73 -4.31 -25.47 -6.24
N ILE A 74 -4.45 -24.31 -6.83
CA ILE A 74 -4.84 -24.14 -8.24
C ILE A 74 -3.71 -23.43 -8.97
N THR A 75 -3.07 -24.13 -9.91
CA THR A 75 -2.17 -23.51 -10.88
C THR A 75 -2.93 -23.28 -12.18
N LEU A 76 -2.99 -22.01 -12.62
CA LEU A 76 -3.64 -21.63 -13.87
C LEU A 76 -2.63 -21.04 -14.85
N LYS A 77 -2.52 -21.64 -16.03
CA LYS A 77 -1.72 -21.17 -17.15
C LYS A 77 -2.58 -21.09 -18.40
N SER A 78 -3.05 -19.91 -18.75
CA SER A 78 -3.87 -19.70 -19.94
C SER A 78 -3.19 -18.74 -20.93
N ALA A 79 -3.29 -19.04 -22.22
CA ALA A 79 -2.83 -18.18 -23.30
C ALA A 79 -3.74 -16.94 -23.48
N GLY A 80 -5.02 -17.04 -23.10
CA GLY A 80 -6.01 -15.96 -23.11
C GLY A 80 -6.32 -15.39 -21.74
N LYS A 81 -7.35 -14.54 -21.68
CA LYS A 81 -7.93 -14.05 -20.44
C LYS A 81 -8.61 -15.21 -19.69
N ALA A 82 -8.66 -15.12 -18.38
CA ALA A 82 -9.40 -16.08 -17.56
C ALA A 82 -10.23 -15.36 -16.50
N LYS A 83 -11.32 -15.99 -16.08
CA LYS A 83 -12.14 -15.58 -14.96
C LYS A 83 -12.32 -16.79 -14.03
N MET A 84 -11.98 -16.59 -12.77
CA MET A 84 -12.16 -17.57 -11.71
C MET A 84 -13.21 -17.05 -10.75
N ARG A 85 -14.28 -17.82 -10.53
CA ARG A 85 -15.36 -17.48 -9.63
C ARG A 85 -15.20 -18.28 -8.35
N LEU A 86 -15.02 -17.60 -7.24
CA LEU A 86 -14.94 -18.20 -5.91
C LEU A 86 -16.32 -18.20 -5.27
N ASP A 87 -16.83 -19.39 -4.97
CA ASP A 87 -18.20 -19.59 -4.47
C ASP A 87 -18.17 -20.47 -3.20
N GLY A 88 -17.86 -19.85 -2.07
CA GLY A 88 -17.72 -20.54 -0.79
C GLY A 88 -16.48 -21.44 -0.73
N LEU A 89 -15.36 -20.96 -1.27
CA LEU A 89 -14.08 -21.67 -1.26
C LEU A 89 -13.32 -21.44 0.06
N ASN A 90 -12.86 -22.54 0.68
CA ASN A 90 -11.89 -22.49 1.76
C ASN A 90 -10.69 -23.36 1.37
N LEU A 91 -9.59 -22.73 0.98
CA LEU A 91 -8.41 -23.39 0.43
C LEU A 91 -7.14 -22.98 1.20
N THR A 92 -6.54 -23.94 1.88
CA THR A 92 -5.23 -23.79 2.52
C THR A 92 -4.18 -24.50 1.68
N SER A 93 -2.97 -23.93 1.64
CA SER A 93 -1.80 -24.57 1.04
C SER A 93 -0.62 -24.51 1.99
N GLN A 94 0.15 -25.60 2.04
CA GLN A 94 1.34 -25.77 2.88
C GLN A 94 2.65 -25.73 2.06
N GLU A 95 2.57 -25.67 0.72
CA GLU A 95 3.76 -25.76 -0.14
C GLU A 95 3.97 -24.54 -1.04
N GLY A 96 2.97 -23.70 -1.21
CA GLY A 96 3.04 -22.53 -2.08
C GLY A 96 1.71 -21.82 -2.27
N ALA A 97 1.58 -21.00 -3.31
CA ALA A 97 0.38 -20.20 -3.54
C ALA A 97 -0.89 -21.05 -3.71
N PRO A 98 -1.92 -20.90 -2.86
CA PRO A 98 -3.23 -21.48 -3.12
C PRO A 98 -3.78 -21.13 -4.51
N LEU A 99 -3.57 -19.90 -4.98
CA LEU A 99 -3.85 -19.48 -6.35
C LEU A 99 -2.56 -19.01 -7.05
N ASP A 100 -1.98 -19.89 -7.89
CA ASP A 100 -0.80 -19.62 -8.72
C ASP A 100 -1.25 -19.31 -10.16
N LEU A 101 -1.39 -18.01 -10.47
CA LEU A 101 -1.98 -17.52 -11.73
C LEU A 101 -0.87 -17.14 -12.73
N ARG A 102 -0.38 -18.11 -13.49
CA ARG A 102 0.74 -17.98 -14.45
C ARG A 102 0.33 -17.47 -15.83
N ASN A 103 -0.82 -16.86 -15.93
CA ASN A 103 -1.35 -16.34 -17.19
C ASN A 103 -0.43 -15.27 -17.79
N LYS A 104 -0.43 -15.17 -19.13
CA LYS A 104 0.19 -14.07 -19.89
C LYS A 104 -0.80 -12.93 -20.19
N LYS A 105 -2.02 -13.01 -19.66
CA LYS A 105 -3.11 -12.04 -19.83
C LYS A 105 -3.85 -11.90 -18.50
N LYS A 106 -4.63 -10.81 -18.40
CA LYS A 106 -5.43 -10.49 -17.20
C LYS A 106 -6.24 -11.70 -16.73
N VAL A 107 -6.15 -11.96 -15.42
CA VAL A 107 -7.05 -12.87 -14.70
C VAL A 107 -7.99 -12.03 -13.86
N GLU A 108 -9.26 -12.38 -13.91
CA GLU A 108 -10.29 -11.86 -13.02
C GLU A 108 -10.59 -12.95 -11.97
N VAL A 109 -10.49 -12.59 -10.69
CA VAL A 109 -10.98 -13.42 -9.59
C VAL A 109 -12.23 -12.75 -9.05
N GLU A 110 -13.39 -13.31 -9.40
CA GLU A 110 -14.70 -12.82 -8.95
C GLU A 110 -15.12 -13.55 -7.69
N VAL A 111 -15.48 -12.82 -6.66
CA VAL A 111 -16.07 -13.34 -5.43
C VAL A 111 -17.58 -13.29 -5.55
N VAL A 112 -18.22 -14.46 -5.56
CA VAL A 112 -19.67 -14.57 -5.78
C VAL A 112 -20.41 -13.82 -4.67
N LYS A 113 -21.46 -13.10 -5.06
CA LYS A 113 -22.25 -12.28 -4.15
C LYS A 113 -22.77 -13.08 -2.95
N GLY A 114 -22.51 -12.58 -1.75
CA GLY A 114 -23.00 -13.16 -0.49
C GLY A 114 -22.26 -14.41 -0.04
N THR A 115 -21.19 -14.81 -0.75
CA THR A 115 -20.31 -15.89 -0.30
C THR A 115 -19.13 -15.37 0.48
N GLU A 116 -18.62 -16.17 1.39
CA GLU A 116 -17.37 -15.97 2.10
C GLU A 116 -16.35 -16.99 1.59
N ASN A 117 -15.17 -16.50 1.22
CA ASN A 117 -14.08 -17.30 0.69
C ASN A 117 -12.82 -17.05 1.50
N THR A 118 -12.06 -18.10 1.81
CA THR A 118 -10.83 -18.01 2.56
C THR A 118 -9.72 -18.73 1.82
N LEU A 119 -8.62 -18.02 1.60
CA LEU A 119 -7.41 -18.57 1.02
C LEU A 119 -6.27 -18.39 2.02
N THR A 120 -5.55 -19.45 2.33
CA THR A 120 -4.50 -19.47 3.34
C THR A 120 -3.21 -20.09 2.81
N ILE A 121 -2.06 -19.46 3.09
CA ILE A 121 -0.74 -20.08 2.94
C ILE A 121 -0.09 -20.20 4.32
N THR A 122 0.29 -21.42 4.69
CA THR A 122 0.92 -21.68 5.99
C THR A 122 2.42 -21.93 5.89
N ALA A 123 2.90 -22.32 4.71
CA ALA A 123 4.32 -22.47 4.41
C ALA A 123 4.57 -22.30 2.92
N CYS A 124 5.81 -22.03 2.55
CA CYS A 124 6.26 -22.03 1.18
C CYS A 124 7.67 -22.61 1.07
N ASN A 125 7.79 -23.74 0.37
CA ASN A 125 9.06 -24.44 0.19
C ASN A 125 10.01 -23.71 -0.77
N ASP A 126 9.52 -22.75 -1.54
CA ASP A 126 10.28 -22.00 -2.51
C ASP A 126 10.01 -20.49 -2.35
N THR A 127 10.58 -19.94 -1.28
CA THR A 127 10.46 -18.51 -0.94
C THR A 127 11.24 -17.60 -1.89
N ALA A 128 12.28 -18.13 -2.55
CA ALA A 128 13.04 -17.41 -3.57
C ALA A 128 12.26 -17.29 -4.89
N SER A 129 11.25 -18.16 -5.09
CA SER A 129 10.40 -18.12 -6.27
C SER A 129 9.15 -17.27 -6.07
N HIS A 130 8.34 -17.26 -7.09
CA HIS A 130 7.10 -16.50 -7.17
C HIS A 130 5.96 -17.03 -6.29
N LYS A 131 6.15 -18.14 -5.58
CA LYS A 131 5.07 -18.89 -4.93
C LYS A 131 4.78 -18.47 -3.49
N ALA A 132 5.60 -17.60 -2.92
CA ALA A 132 5.43 -17.13 -1.55
C ALA A 132 4.37 -16.04 -1.44
N ALA A 133 3.14 -16.33 -1.87
CA ALA A 133 1.96 -15.47 -1.70
C ALA A 133 0.70 -16.31 -1.75
N VAL A 134 -0.36 -15.87 -1.07
CA VAL A 134 -1.66 -16.56 -1.14
C VAL A 134 -2.24 -16.50 -2.57
N ILE A 135 -2.21 -15.32 -3.17
CA ILE A 135 -2.49 -15.14 -4.60
C ILE A 135 -1.24 -14.62 -5.28
N TRP A 136 -0.68 -15.41 -6.17
CA TRP A 136 0.38 -14.95 -7.04
C TRP A 136 -0.12 -14.81 -8.47
N ALA A 137 0.13 -13.67 -9.13
CA ALA A 137 -0.25 -13.45 -10.51
C ALA A 137 0.92 -12.92 -11.35
N LYS A 138 1.15 -13.55 -12.52
CA LYS A 138 2.21 -13.16 -13.46
C LYS A 138 1.86 -11.91 -14.26
N ASP A 139 0.59 -11.65 -14.50
CA ASP A 139 0.07 -10.51 -15.26
C ASP A 139 -0.97 -9.76 -14.43
N LYS A 140 -1.74 -8.87 -15.06
CA LYS A 140 -2.77 -8.06 -14.41
C LYS A 140 -3.81 -8.92 -13.69
N LEU A 141 -4.11 -8.55 -12.46
CA LEU A 141 -5.10 -9.18 -11.60
C LEU A 141 -6.27 -8.20 -11.37
N LEU A 142 -7.48 -8.68 -11.60
CA LEU A 142 -8.70 -7.99 -11.16
C LEU A 142 -9.34 -8.83 -10.05
N LEU A 143 -9.50 -8.26 -8.87
CA LEU A 143 -10.30 -8.79 -7.78
C LEU A 143 -11.64 -8.06 -7.79
N SER A 144 -12.74 -8.77 -7.95
CA SER A 144 -14.06 -8.17 -8.11
C SER A 144 -15.16 -9.01 -7.48
N GLY A 145 -16.36 -8.47 -7.41
CA GLY A 145 -17.54 -9.19 -6.95
C GLY A 145 -18.17 -8.56 -5.71
N LYS A 146 -19.20 -9.24 -5.15
CA LYS A 146 -19.97 -8.72 -4.01
C LYS A 146 -20.02 -9.70 -2.84
N GLY A 147 -18.97 -10.47 -2.67
CA GLY A 147 -18.76 -11.38 -1.55
C GLY A 147 -17.56 -10.92 -0.70
N THR A 148 -17.16 -11.80 0.21
CA THR A 148 -16.01 -11.61 1.10
C THR A 148 -14.87 -12.53 0.70
N LEU A 149 -13.65 -11.99 0.59
CA LEU A 149 -12.42 -12.74 0.37
C LEU A 149 -11.46 -12.48 1.52
N ASN A 150 -11.15 -13.52 2.28
CA ASN A 150 -10.17 -13.52 3.34
C ASN A 150 -8.86 -14.14 2.81
N ILE A 151 -7.78 -13.39 2.89
CA ILE A 151 -6.43 -13.77 2.49
C ILE A 151 -5.58 -13.85 3.76
N ILE A 152 -5.02 -15.03 4.05
CA ILE A 152 -4.28 -15.28 5.29
C ILE A 152 -2.92 -15.86 4.93
N ALA A 153 -1.83 -15.16 5.27
CA ALA A 153 -0.47 -15.61 5.10
C ALA A 153 0.21 -15.72 6.46
N THR A 154 0.41 -16.95 6.93
CA THR A 154 1.08 -17.25 8.21
C THR A 154 2.46 -17.85 8.02
N GLY A 155 2.80 -18.29 6.79
CA GLY A 155 4.12 -18.82 6.48
C GLY A 155 5.18 -17.73 6.37
N ASP A 156 6.39 -18.05 6.78
CA ASP A 156 7.52 -17.13 6.74
C ASP A 156 7.86 -16.69 5.32
N GLY A 157 8.14 -15.41 5.13
CA GLY A 157 8.39 -14.78 3.84
C GLY A 157 7.18 -14.76 2.89
N CYS A 158 5.99 -15.16 3.37
CA CYS A 158 4.79 -15.23 2.57
C CYS A 158 4.03 -13.91 2.56
N ARG A 159 3.54 -13.53 1.40
CA ARG A 159 2.72 -12.33 1.16
C ARG A 159 1.25 -12.70 1.03
N GLY A 160 0.37 -11.75 1.30
CA GLY A 160 -1.05 -11.94 1.00
C GLY A 160 -1.28 -12.03 -0.50
N ILE A 161 -1.02 -10.96 -1.26
CA ILE A 161 -1.17 -10.91 -2.72
C ILE A 161 0.10 -10.38 -3.34
N LYS A 162 0.61 -11.06 -4.39
CA LYS A 162 1.78 -10.60 -5.17
C LYS A 162 1.50 -10.68 -6.66
N THR A 163 1.77 -9.57 -7.38
CA THR A 163 1.67 -9.55 -8.85
C THR A 163 2.91 -8.97 -9.49
N LYS A 164 3.16 -9.37 -10.77
CA LYS A 164 4.21 -8.73 -11.59
C LYS A 164 3.67 -7.55 -12.43
N LYS A 165 2.36 -7.31 -12.43
CA LYS A 165 1.66 -6.24 -13.16
C LYS A 165 0.55 -5.68 -12.27
N ASP A 166 -0.28 -4.80 -12.81
CA ASP A 166 -1.30 -4.09 -12.06
C ASP A 166 -2.28 -4.99 -11.32
N ILE A 167 -2.72 -4.51 -10.16
CA ILE A 167 -3.86 -5.04 -9.41
C ILE A 167 -4.99 -4.01 -9.50
N THR A 168 -6.20 -4.47 -9.79
CA THR A 168 -7.42 -3.67 -9.65
C THR A 168 -8.35 -4.36 -8.67
N ILE A 169 -8.94 -3.61 -7.74
CA ILE A 169 -9.87 -4.10 -6.72
C ILE A 169 -11.17 -3.30 -6.82
N GLU A 170 -12.32 -4.01 -6.92
CA GLU A 170 -13.63 -3.36 -7.03
C GLU A 170 -14.77 -4.21 -6.46
N ASP A 171 -15.67 -3.55 -5.76
CA ASP A 171 -16.97 -4.06 -5.29
C ASP A 171 -16.96 -5.18 -4.24
N LEU A 172 -15.80 -5.71 -3.81
CA LEU A 172 -15.75 -6.79 -2.83
C LEU A 172 -15.35 -6.31 -1.43
N THR A 173 -15.55 -7.18 -0.44
CA THR A 173 -14.89 -7.08 0.86
C THR A 173 -13.64 -7.95 0.83
N LEU A 174 -12.47 -7.31 0.91
CA LEU A 174 -11.17 -7.97 0.91
C LEU A 174 -10.49 -7.78 2.26
N ASN A 175 -10.19 -8.87 2.95
CA ASN A 175 -9.43 -8.86 4.20
C ASN A 175 -8.11 -9.59 3.97
N VAL A 176 -6.99 -8.91 4.20
CA VAL A 176 -5.65 -9.46 4.06
C VAL A 176 -4.94 -9.41 5.40
N THR A 177 -4.48 -10.56 5.88
CA THR A 177 -3.69 -10.66 7.12
C THR A 177 -2.40 -11.42 6.85
N THR A 178 -1.28 -10.87 7.29
CA THR A 178 0.02 -11.53 7.21
C THR A 178 0.70 -11.51 8.57
N SER A 179 1.24 -12.66 9.00
CA SER A 179 1.86 -12.84 10.32
C SER A 179 3.07 -13.77 10.33
N GLY A 180 3.49 -14.33 9.18
CA GLY A 180 4.74 -15.08 9.08
C GLY A 180 5.96 -14.17 9.19
N ASP A 181 7.08 -14.68 9.68
CA ASP A 181 8.31 -13.92 9.84
C ASP A 181 8.97 -13.59 8.49
N ASN A 182 9.77 -12.54 8.46
CA ASN A 182 10.65 -12.27 7.32
C ASN A 182 11.78 -13.30 7.26
N LEU A 183 12.17 -13.72 6.07
CA LEU A 183 13.21 -14.71 5.88
C LEU A 183 14.55 -14.08 5.54
N GLY A 184 15.56 -14.41 6.36
CA GLY A 184 16.98 -14.14 6.13
C GLY A 184 17.28 -12.66 5.99
N GLU A 185 17.78 -12.04 7.03
CA GLU A 185 18.40 -10.72 6.90
C GLU A 185 19.58 -10.84 5.94
N LYS A 186 19.55 -10.04 4.85
CA LYS A 186 20.78 -9.82 4.09
C LYS A 186 21.65 -8.89 4.93
N PRO A 187 22.90 -9.26 5.25
CA PRO A 187 23.81 -8.32 5.87
C PRO A 187 23.79 -7.03 5.06
N PHE A 188 23.60 -5.91 5.71
CA PHE A 188 23.69 -4.61 5.07
C PHE A 188 25.10 -4.50 4.51
N GLY A 189 25.26 -4.75 3.22
CA GLY A 189 26.51 -4.53 2.53
C GLY A 189 26.75 -3.03 2.45
N PHE A 190 27.38 -2.45 3.46
CA PHE A 190 28.14 -1.23 3.27
C PHE A 190 29.26 -1.57 2.28
N GLY A 191 28.87 -1.68 1.01
CA GLY A 191 29.76 -1.88 -0.11
C GLY A 191 30.63 -0.66 -0.27
N GLY A 192 31.79 -0.70 0.34
CA GLY A 192 32.93 0.03 -0.16
C GLY A 192 33.10 1.47 0.26
N PHE A 193 33.17 1.77 1.57
CA PHE A 193 34.13 2.76 2.01
C PHE A 193 35.42 2.04 2.45
N PRO A 194 36.50 2.10 1.66
CA PRO A 194 37.80 1.59 2.12
C PRO A 194 38.28 2.48 3.27
N GLY A 195 38.20 1.99 4.52
CA GLY A 195 38.77 2.70 5.65
C GLY A 195 38.09 2.53 7.01
N PHE A 196 36.90 1.91 7.11
CA PHE A 196 36.27 1.66 8.40
C PHE A 196 36.18 0.15 8.68
N GLY A 197 37.30 -0.46 8.98
CA GLY A 197 37.42 -1.76 9.63
C GLY A 197 37.62 -1.55 11.14
N GLY A 198 36.55 -1.20 11.86
CA GLY A 198 36.56 -1.02 13.32
C GLY A 198 35.12 -1.14 13.82
N GLU A 199 34.97 -1.73 15.02
CA GLU A 199 33.70 -1.79 15.73
C GLU A 199 33.07 -0.41 15.80
N MET A 200 31.77 -0.29 15.50
CA MET A 200 31.05 0.98 15.59
C MET A 200 31.17 1.55 17.03
N PRO A 201 31.48 2.85 17.19
CA PRO A 201 31.43 3.46 18.50
C PRO A 201 30.01 3.38 19.06
N ASP A 202 29.90 3.06 20.34
CA ASP A 202 28.65 3.09 21.09
C ASP A 202 28.13 4.55 21.16
N PHE A 203 27.15 4.88 20.33
CA PHE A 203 26.55 6.21 20.26
C PHE A 203 25.71 6.58 21.50
N ALA A 204 25.50 5.66 22.44
CA ALA A 204 24.77 5.94 23.68
C ALA A 204 25.51 6.92 24.63
N ASN A 205 26.80 7.16 24.38
CA ASN A 205 27.66 8.00 25.24
C ASN A 205 28.25 9.24 24.51
N PHE A 206 27.73 9.60 23.34
CA PHE A 206 28.17 10.85 22.70
C PHE A 206 27.56 12.05 23.44
N PRO A 207 28.37 13.00 23.96
CA PRO A 207 27.83 14.21 24.54
C PRO A 207 27.20 15.03 23.42
N ILE A 208 25.87 15.17 23.46
CA ILE A 208 25.13 16.09 22.61
C ILE A 208 25.56 17.51 23.02
N PRO A 209 26.15 18.32 22.12
CA PRO A 209 26.43 19.72 22.45
C PRO A 209 25.09 20.42 22.71
N ASP A 210 24.99 21.12 23.82
CA ASP A 210 23.86 21.95 24.16
C ASP A 210 23.85 23.19 23.22
N PHE A 211 22.99 23.17 22.21
CA PHE A 211 22.77 24.29 21.31
C PHE A 211 21.75 25.27 21.91
N GLY A 212 22.03 25.74 23.12
CA GLY A 212 21.35 26.88 23.71
C GLY A 212 21.85 28.19 23.07
N GLY A 213 21.14 28.70 22.07
CA GLY A 213 21.45 30.02 21.49
C GLY A 213 20.71 30.29 20.19
N ASP A 214 20.06 31.44 20.10
CA ASP A 214 19.38 31.98 18.93
C ASP A 214 20.23 31.85 17.66
N PHE A 215 19.70 31.23 16.63
CA PHE A 215 20.32 31.20 15.30
C PHE A 215 20.17 32.57 14.63
N PRO A 216 21.29 33.26 14.28
CA PRO A 216 21.19 34.42 13.42
C PRO A 216 20.80 34.01 12.01
N SER A 217 19.91 34.76 11.39
CA SER A 217 19.53 34.64 9.99
C SER A 217 20.75 34.85 9.07
N GLY A 218 21.36 33.75 8.60
CA GLY A 218 22.49 33.84 7.67
C GLY A 218 23.26 32.52 7.63
N GLY A 219 23.06 31.77 6.55
CA GLY A 219 23.96 30.79 5.95
C GLY A 219 24.67 29.79 6.86
N PHE A 220 24.53 28.50 6.50
CA PHE A 220 25.32 27.41 7.07
C PHE A 220 26.83 27.75 7.09
N PRO A 221 27.59 27.39 8.15
CA PRO A 221 29.02 27.57 8.18
C PRO A 221 29.68 26.72 7.09
N ASN A 222 30.51 27.40 6.31
CA ASN A 222 31.34 26.85 5.26
C ASN A 222 32.38 25.91 5.88
N PHE A 223 32.21 24.60 5.83
CA PHE A 223 33.23 23.62 6.18
C PHE A 223 34.31 23.62 5.08
N GLY A 224 35.13 24.67 5.04
CA GLY A 224 36.36 24.70 4.27
C GLY A 224 37.44 23.88 4.93
N GLY A 225 37.45 22.59 4.67
CA GLY A 225 38.52 21.65 5.01
C GLY A 225 38.67 20.65 3.88
N GLY A 226 39.64 20.93 2.97
CA GLY A 226 39.89 20.08 1.82
C GLY A 226 40.30 18.66 2.22
N PHE A 227 39.61 17.67 1.67
CA PHE A 227 40.09 16.29 1.66
C PHE A 227 41.21 16.15 0.64
N PRO A 228 42.35 15.50 0.97
CA PRO A 228 43.42 15.27 -0.01
C PRO A 228 42.97 14.25 -1.06
N GLY A 229 42.99 14.66 -2.28
CA GLY A 229 43.05 13.98 -3.55
C GLY A 229 42.66 12.48 -3.63
N GLY A 230 41.46 12.20 -4.15
CA GLY A 230 41.07 10.90 -4.64
C GLY A 230 39.75 11.02 -5.36
N GLY A 231 39.78 10.99 -6.69
CA GLY A 231 38.59 11.13 -7.55
C GLY A 231 37.56 10.05 -7.25
N PHE A 232 36.29 10.43 -7.14
CA PHE A 232 35.18 9.51 -7.09
C PHE A 232 35.10 8.70 -8.39
N PRO A 233 34.88 7.38 -8.32
CA PRO A 233 34.63 6.61 -9.54
C PRO A 233 33.33 7.07 -10.18
N ASN A 234 33.41 7.31 -11.47
CA ASN A 234 32.30 7.67 -12.35
C ASN A 234 31.28 6.52 -12.39
N PHE A 235 30.12 6.67 -11.74
CA PHE A 235 29.01 5.76 -11.87
C PHE A 235 28.30 5.98 -13.21
N GLY A 236 29.00 5.62 -14.29
CA GLY A 236 28.42 5.50 -15.61
C GLY A 236 27.40 4.36 -15.63
N ALA A 237 26.26 4.64 -16.23
CA ALA A 237 25.12 3.79 -16.46
C ALA A 237 25.45 2.30 -16.61
N MET A 238 25.16 1.47 -15.63
CA MET A 238 24.98 0.04 -15.81
C MET A 238 23.57 -0.23 -16.32
N ARG A 239 23.48 -0.39 -17.63
CA ARG A 239 22.37 -1.07 -18.29
C ARG A 239 22.44 -2.52 -17.83
N SER A 240 21.56 -2.97 -16.95
CA SER A 240 21.40 -4.38 -16.62
C SER A 240 20.56 -5.05 -17.70
N GLU A 241 21.22 -5.92 -18.46
CA GLU A 241 20.54 -6.95 -19.23
C GLU A 241 19.70 -7.83 -18.30
N GLU A 242 18.55 -8.27 -18.81
CA GLU A 242 17.60 -9.13 -18.11
C GLU A 242 18.25 -10.47 -17.73
N ASN A 243 18.71 -10.57 -16.49
CA ASN A 243 18.90 -11.85 -15.83
C ASN A 243 17.85 -11.97 -14.70
N ASP A 244 17.00 -12.98 -14.83
CA ASP A 244 15.88 -13.34 -13.93
C ASP A 244 16.39 -13.90 -12.58
N SER A 245 17.33 -13.23 -11.95
CA SER A 245 17.80 -13.54 -10.60
C SER A 245 17.34 -12.44 -9.64
N THR A 246 16.33 -12.78 -8.89
CA THR A 246 15.75 -12.24 -7.66
C THR A 246 16.71 -11.42 -6.77
N SER A 247 16.97 -10.16 -7.14
CA SER A 247 17.40 -9.16 -6.20
C SER A 247 16.42 -7.99 -6.29
N GLU A 248 15.40 -7.98 -5.43
CA GLU A 248 14.62 -6.79 -5.16
C GLU A 248 15.59 -5.80 -4.50
N SER A 249 16.10 -4.85 -5.27
CA SER A 249 16.80 -3.70 -4.73
C SER A 249 15.75 -2.66 -4.33
N ASP A 250 15.31 -2.73 -3.08
CA ASP A 250 14.65 -1.60 -2.44
C ASP A 250 15.71 -0.52 -2.22
N PHE A 251 15.74 0.49 -3.09
CA PHE A 251 16.40 1.75 -2.84
C PHE A 251 15.39 2.59 -2.04
N GLY A 252 15.36 2.40 -0.73
CA GLY A 252 14.62 3.28 0.17
C GLY A 252 15.37 4.59 0.34
N GLY A 253 14.64 5.70 0.35
CA GLY A 253 15.15 7.03 0.60
C GLY A 253 15.91 7.19 1.93
N PHE A 254 16.61 8.28 2.06
CA PHE A 254 17.41 8.68 3.22
C PHE A 254 16.49 9.14 4.37
N GLY A 255 15.60 8.29 4.83
CA GLY A 255 14.74 8.52 5.99
C GLY A 255 15.15 7.60 7.12
N GLY A 256 15.81 8.14 8.13
CA GLY A 256 16.09 7.47 9.38
C GLY A 256 17.37 6.64 9.42
N PHE A 257 18.21 6.91 10.42
CA PHE A 257 19.38 6.11 10.81
C PHE A 257 19.03 4.71 11.38
N ALA A 258 17.76 4.30 11.35
CA ALA A 258 17.36 2.93 11.61
C ALA A 258 17.55 2.14 10.31
N GLY A 259 18.62 1.37 10.20
CA GLY A 259 18.98 0.60 9.01
C GLY A 259 17.80 -0.24 8.53
N LYS A 260 17.30 0.03 7.32
CA LYS A 260 16.26 -0.80 6.67
C LYS A 260 16.83 -2.21 6.51
N HIS A 261 16.23 -3.18 7.16
CA HIS A 261 16.63 -4.58 7.04
C HIS A 261 16.27 -5.10 5.65
N LYS A 262 17.25 -5.60 4.92
CA LYS A 262 16.99 -6.23 3.62
C LYS A 262 16.82 -7.74 3.81
N TYR A 263 15.60 -8.22 3.61
CA TYR A 263 15.30 -9.65 3.73
C TYR A 263 15.46 -10.40 2.39
N VAL A 264 15.69 -11.70 2.47
CA VAL A 264 15.66 -12.60 1.30
C VAL A 264 14.23 -12.71 0.77
N ALA A 265 13.25 -12.79 1.69
CA ALA A 265 11.84 -12.70 1.40
C ALA A 265 11.13 -11.92 2.50
N SER A 266 10.49 -10.80 2.16
CA SER A 266 9.72 -9.97 3.10
C SER A 266 8.25 -10.31 3.04
N THR A 267 7.63 -10.37 4.22
CA THR A 267 6.18 -10.46 4.37
C THR A 267 5.54 -9.11 4.04
N LYS A 268 4.51 -9.10 3.20
CA LYS A 268 3.75 -7.90 2.82
C LYS A 268 2.27 -8.26 2.66
N GLY A 269 1.38 -7.30 2.86
CA GLY A 269 -0.05 -7.54 2.66
C GLY A 269 -0.38 -7.69 1.17
N ILE A 270 -0.34 -6.60 0.40
CA ILE A 270 -0.59 -6.57 -1.05
C ILE A 270 0.61 -5.94 -1.72
N ALA A 271 1.26 -6.64 -2.65
CA ALA A 271 2.41 -6.15 -3.37
C ALA A 271 2.25 -6.28 -4.89
N SER A 272 2.57 -5.21 -5.62
CA SER A 272 2.57 -5.19 -7.09
C SER A 272 3.85 -4.58 -7.63
N LYS A 273 4.43 -5.21 -8.67
CA LYS A 273 5.49 -4.56 -9.48
C LYS A 273 4.92 -3.49 -10.44
N GLY A 274 3.61 -3.48 -10.70
CA GLY A 274 2.87 -2.47 -11.42
C GLY A 274 2.11 -1.53 -10.48
N LYS A 275 0.97 -1.00 -10.96
CA LYS A 275 0.06 -0.14 -10.18
C LYS A 275 -0.91 -0.97 -9.34
N ILE A 276 -1.33 -0.39 -8.21
CA ILE A 276 -2.48 -0.87 -7.43
C ILE A 276 -3.60 0.16 -7.56
N ILE A 277 -4.78 -0.29 -7.99
CA ILE A 277 -5.93 0.56 -8.24
C ILE A 277 -7.11 0.03 -7.42
N ILE A 278 -7.60 0.82 -6.47
CA ILE A 278 -8.80 0.49 -5.70
C ILE A 278 -9.94 1.40 -6.15
N ASN A 279 -10.91 0.81 -6.86
CA ASN A 279 -12.04 1.56 -7.40
C ASN A 279 -13.19 1.68 -6.41
N SER A 280 -13.43 0.63 -5.61
CA SER A 280 -14.56 0.54 -4.68
C SER A 280 -14.44 -0.68 -3.77
N GLY A 281 -15.39 -0.88 -2.86
CA GLY A 281 -15.43 -2.01 -1.93
C GLY A 281 -14.84 -1.67 -0.56
N ASN A 282 -14.59 -2.70 0.25
CA ASN A 282 -13.97 -2.58 1.55
C ASN A 282 -12.68 -3.40 1.55
N VAL A 283 -11.55 -2.73 1.72
CA VAL A 283 -10.22 -3.36 1.73
C VAL A 283 -9.60 -3.15 3.10
N THR A 284 -9.38 -4.25 3.82
CA THR A 284 -8.69 -4.23 5.11
C THR A 284 -7.38 -5.01 4.96
N VAL A 285 -6.25 -4.39 5.32
CA VAL A 285 -4.93 -5.02 5.29
C VAL A 285 -4.29 -4.90 6.66
N LYS A 286 -3.81 -6.01 7.20
CA LYS A 286 -3.10 -6.03 8.47
C LYS A 286 -1.84 -6.88 8.37
N THR A 287 -0.70 -6.26 8.65
CA THR A 287 0.59 -6.95 8.81
C THR A 287 1.04 -6.87 10.27
N SER A 288 1.66 -7.91 10.80
CA SER A 288 2.09 -7.96 12.20
C SER A 288 3.57 -8.25 12.40
N THR A 289 4.28 -8.62 11.34
CA THR A 289 5.72 -8.90 11.38
C THR A 289 6.50 -7.60 11.22
N ALA A 290 7.56 -7.42 12.00
CA ALA A 290 8.43 -6.24 11.90
C ALA A 290 8.98 -6.04 10.48
N GLY A 291 8.93 -4.82 9.96
CA GLY A 291 9.34 -4.48 8.60
C GLY A 291 8.41 -5.02 7.51
N ALA A 292 7.14 -5.31 7.85
CA ALA A 292 6.13 -5.75 6.89
C ALA A 292 5.23 -4.59 6.46
N GLU A 293 5.33 -4.21 5.19
CA GLU A 293 4.48 -3.20 4.57
C GLU A 293 3.05 -3.70 4.34
N GLY A 294 2.10 -2.77 4.36
CA GLY A 294 0.69 -3.07 4.11
C GLY A 294 0.37 -3.24 2.63
N ILE A 295 0.41 -2.15 1.87
CA ILE A 295 0.13 -2.10 0.43
C ILE A 295 1.33 -1.47 -0.28
N GLU A 296 1.94 -2.20 -1.23
CA GLU A 296 3.09 -1.73 -1.99
C GLU A 296 2.83 -1.77 -3.50
N GLY A 297 2.89 -0.60 -4.17
CA GLY A 297 2.73 -0.47 -5.62
C GLY A 297 3.94 0.19 -6.28
N LYS A 298 4.80 -0.58 -6.96
CA LYS A 298 6.06 -0.01 -7.51
C LYS A 298 5.85 1.05 -8.61
N GLU A 299 4.75 1.00 -9.36
CA GLU A 299 4.43 1.99 -10.41
C GLU A 299 3.31 2.97 -9.97
N GLY A 300 3.01 3.01 -8.64
CA GLY A 300 2.04 3.92 -8.04
C GLY A 300 0.77 3.25 -7.52
N ILE A 301 0.00 4.03 -6.78
CA ILE A 301 -1.24 3.58 -6.14
C ILE A 301 -2.33 4.60 -6.43
N VAL A 302 -3.53 4.14 -6.81
CA VAL A 302 -4.68 4.99 -7.12
C VAL A 302 -5.89 4.53 -6.31
N LEU A 303 -6.37 5.38 -5.41
CA LEU A 303 -7.48 5.12 -4.50
C LEU A 303 -8.70 5.94 -4.93
N ASN A 304 -9.48 5.37 -5.86
CA ASN A 304 -10.61 6.07 -6.48
C ASN A 304 -11.84 6.15 -5.58
N GLY A 305 -12.07 5.12 -4.75
CA GLY A 305 -13.23 5.03 -3.88
C GLY A 305 -13.21 3.82 -2.97
N GLY A 306 -14.30 3.62 -2.22
CA GLY A 306 -14.42 2.56 -1.21
C GLY A 306 -13.79 2.93 0.13
N ASN A 307 -13.73 1.95 1.01
CA ASN A 307 -13.10 2.06 2.33
C ASN A 307 -11.81 1.24 2.33
N VAL A 308 -10.70 1.86 2.67
CA VAL A 308 -9.37 1.24 2.71
C VAL A 308 -8.79 1.44 4.09
N ASP A 309 -8.64 0.36 4.85
CA ASP A 309 -8.10 0.36 6.21
C ASP A 309 -6.83 -0.50 6.24
N VAL A 310 -5.69 0.15 6.45
CA VAL A 310 -4.38 -0.50 6.42
C VAL A 310 -3.65 -0.26 7.72
N GLN A 311 -3.26 -1.35 8.38
CA GLN A 311 -2.36 -1.33 9.52
C GLN A 311 -1.12 -2.15 9.19
N ALA A 312 0.04 -1.54 9.26
CA ALA A 312 1.32 -2.21 9.01
C ALA A 312 2.33 -1.94 10.13
N THR A 313 3.36 -2.76 10.16
CA THR A 313 4.50 -2.59 11.08
C THR A 313 5.63 -1.78 10.47
N ASP A 314 5.62 -1.67 9.14
CA ASP A 314 6.41 -0.76 8.32
C ASP A 314 5.44 0.23 7.66
N ASP A 315 5.70 0.70 6.44
CA ASP A 315 4.79 1.60 5.74
C ASP A 315 3.41 0.96 5.53
N ALA A 316 2.35 1.70 5.87
CA ALA A 316 1.02 1.16 5.61
C ALA A 316 0.69 1.17 4.11
N ILE A 317 1.05 2.24 3.41
CA ILE A 317 0.89 2.39 1.95
C ILE A 317 2.20 2.93 1.39
N ASN A 318 2.85 2.17 0.50
CA ASN A 318 4.14 2.51 -0.09
C ASN A 318 4.11 2.46 -1.63
N ALA A 319 4.76 3.42 -2.29
CA ALA A 319 4.93 3.40 -3.74
C ALA A 319 6.27 4.02 -4.17
N ASN A 320 6.84 3.52 -5.29
CA ASN A 320 8.00 4.16 -5.92
C ASN A 320 7.58 5.15 -7.02
N ALA A 321 6.34 5.62 -6.97
CA ALA A 321 5.72 6.58 -7.89
C ALA A 321 4.50 7.19 -7.21
N THR A 322 3.80 8.10 -7.88
CA THR A 322 2.68 8.86 -7.32
C THR A 322 1.62 7.99 -6.65
N ILE A 323 1.21 8.39 -5.45
CA ILE A 323 0.02 7.87 -4.75
C ILE A 323 -1.11 8.91 -4.90
N GLU A 324 -2.25 8.49 -5.49
CA GLU A 324 -3.41 9.34 -5.73
C GLU A 324 -4.60 8.94 -4.85
N PHE A 325 -5.15 9.91 -4.11
CA PHE A 325 -6.40 9.79 -3.35
C PHE A 325 -7.48 10.57 -4.09
N ASN A 326 -8.33 9.87 -4.85
CA ASN A 326 -9.32 10.52 -5.71
C ASN A 326 -10.71 10.65 -5.04
N GLY A 327 -11.03 9.77 -4.05
CA GLY A 327 -12.34 9.80 -3.40
C GLY A 327 -12.56 8.70 -2.36
N ALA A 328 -11.57 7.87 -2.10
CA ALA A 328 -11.65 6.81 -1.10
C ALA A 328 -11.71 7.36 0.33
N HIS A 329 -12.29 6.58 1.24
CA HIS A 329 -12.11 6.75 2.68
C HIS A 329 -10.95 5.85 3.11
N VAL A 330 -9.83 6.47 3.49
CA VAL A 330 -8.58 5.77 3.79
C VAL A 330 -8.17 6.01 5.23
N ILE A 331 -7.86 4.93 5.94
CA ILE A 331 -7.17 4.93 7.22
C ILE A 331 -5.88 4.14 7.02
N ALA A 332 -4.76 4.83 6.98
CA ALA A 332 -3.42 4.25 6.89
C ALA A 332 -2.71 4.45 8.23
N ARG A 333 -2.27 3.35 8.85
CA ARG A 333 -1.58 3.38 10.13
C ARG A 333 -0.30 2.56 10.06
N SER A 334 0.82 3.20 10.28
CA SER A 334 2.08 2.54 10.54
C SER A 334 2.36 2.46 12.05
N ILE A 335 2.90 1.32 12.47
CA ILE A 335 3.34 1.09 13.86
C ILE A 335 4.81 1.47 14.03
N GLY A 336 5.63 1.36 13.00
CA GLY A 336 7.09 1.51 13.09
C GLY A 336 7.75 2.38 12.02
N ASN A 337 7.00 2.92 11.05
CA ASN A 337 7.52 3.75 9.97
C ASN A 337 6.47 4.77 9.51
N ASP A 338 6.46 5.16 8.22
CA ASP A 338 5.54 6.13 7.65
C ASP A 338 4.17 5.51 7.36
N ALA A 339 3.10 6.28 7.52
CA ALA A 339 1.80 5.74 7.20
C ALA A 339 1.55 5.68 5.69
N VAL A 340 1.96 6.71 4.96
CA VAL A 340 1.94 6.75 3.49
C VAL A 340 3.29 7.26 3.03
N ASP A 341 4.04 6.42 2.33
CA ASP A 341 5.38 6.74 1.81
C ASP A 341 5.38 6.67 0.29
N SER A 342 5.83 7.73 -0.36
CA SER A 342 5.94 7.78 -1.81
C SER A 342 7.29 8.35 -2.27
N ASN A 343 8.05 7.50 -2.96
CA ASN A 343 9.40 7.77 -3.44
C ASN A 343 9.44 7.82 -4.98
N PRO A 344 8.85 8.82 -5.67
CA PRO A 344 8.85 8.88 -7.11
C PRO A 344 10.27 9.03 -7.67
N LYS A 345 10.53 8.41 -8.81
CA LYS A 345 11.83 8.49 -9.48
C LYS A 345 12.12 9.94 -9.82
N GLY A 346 13.13 10.52 -9.20
CA GLY A 346 13.55 11.92 -9.36
C GLY A 346 13.48 12.75 -8.08
N GLY A 347 12.81 12.27 -7.02
CA GLY A 347 12.71 12.94 -5.72
C GLY A 347 13.99 12.93 -4.89
N PHE A 348 15.03 12.20 -5.29
CA PHE A 348 16.28 12.15 -4.54
C PHE A 348 17.11 13.40 -4.77
N PHE A 349 17.09 14.30 -3.81
CA PHE A 349 17.99 15.44 -3.75
C PHE A 349 19.38 14.99 -3.31
N MET A 350 20.34 14.95 -4.25
CA MET A 350 21.75 14.85 -3.90
C MET A 350 22.25 16.21 -3.41
N PRO A 351 22.67 16.37 -2.14
CA PRO A 351 23.13 17.66 -1.62
C PRO A 351 24.40 18.20 -2.29
N PHE A 352 24.98 17.51 -3.25
CA PHE A 352 26.24 17.85 -3.91
C PHE A 352 26.15 17.83 -5.43
N GLY A 353 25.30 18.63 -6.04
CA GLY A 353 25.55 18.96 -7.43
C GLY A 353 24.40 18.86 -8.40
N GLY A 354 24.09 20.00 -8.95
CA GLY A 354 23.38 20.21 -10.19
C GLY A 354 21.94 20.69 -10.00
N ASN A 355 21.76 22.00 -10.17
CA ASN A 355 20.46 22.62 -10.43
C ASN A 355 19.91 22.07 -11.77
N ASN A 356 19.26 20.94 -11.72
CA ASN A 356 18.26 20.59 -12.71
C ASN A 356 16.93 20.76 -11.97
N GLU A 357 16.26 21.88 -12.18
CA GLU A 357 14.82 22.02 -12.00
C GLU A 357 14.17 21.03 -12.98
N GLN A 358 14.23 19.75 -12.68
CA GLN A 358 13.42 18.77 -13.35
C GLN A 358 12.07 18.78 -12.67
N ASP A 359 10.99 18.92 -13.45
CA ASP A 359 9.62 18.68 -13.01
C ASP A 359 9.56 17.31 -12.34
N THR A 360 9.69 17.28 -11.01
CA THR A 360 9.52 16.05 -10.25
C THR A 360 8.03 15.73 -10.21
N GLU A 361 7.66 14.53 -10.60
CA GLU A 361 6.27 14.07 -10.44
C GLU A 361 5.87 14.19 -8.96
N PRO A 362 4.63 14.61 -8.66
CA PRO A 362 4.16 14.64 -7.28
C PRO A 362 4.26 13.27 -6.63
N ALA A 363 4.75 13.23 -5.39
CA ALA A 363 4.74 12.00 -4.60
C ALA A 363 3.32 11.62 -4.21
N ILE A 364 2.58 12.55 -3.61
CA ILE A 364 1.22 12.32 -3.13
C ILE A 364 0.31 13.39 -3.70
N VAL A 365 -0.84 12.95 -4.25
CA VAL A 365 -1.89 13.83 -4.77
C VAL A 365 -3.22 13.50 -4.09
N ILE A 366 -3.78 14.45 -3.35
CA ILE A 366 -5.09 14.28 -2.69
C ILE A 366 -6.11 15.16 -3.40
N LYS A 367 -7.00 14.54 -4.19
CA LYS A 367 -8.06 15.21 -4.96
C LYS A 367 -9.39 15.22 -4.23
N GLY A 368 -9.59 14.29 -3.28
CA GLY A 368 -10.83 14.17 -2.52
C GLY A 368 -10.86 12.95 -1.60
N GLY A 369 -12.03 12.70 -1.04
CA GLY A 369 -12.24 11.61 -0.07
C GLY A 369 -11.84 11.99 1.34
N THR A 370 -11.49 10.98 2.13
CA THR A 370 -10.99 11.14 3.50
C THR A 370 -9.65 10.40 3.62
N VAL A 371 -8.61 11.08 4.07
CA VAL A 371 -7.27 10.53 4.23
C VAL A 371 -6.83 10.72 5.68
N TYR A 372 -6.87 9.65 6.45
CA TYR A 372 -6.32 9.57 7.80
C TYR A 372 -5.04 8.73 7.73
N ALA A 373 -3.90 9.40 7.91
CA ALA A 373 -2.59 8.79 7.75
C ALA A 373 -1.76 9.00 9.02
N TRP A 374 -1.46 7.92 9.75
CA TRP A 374 -0.92 8.02 11.09
C TRP A 374 0.34 7.17 11.27
N SER A 375 1.48 7.84 11.47
CA SER A 375 2.69 7.21 12.00
C SER A 375 2.64 7.21 13.54
N GLN A 376 2.77 6.02 14.13
CA GLN A 376 2.66 5.87 15.58
C GLN A 376 3.94 6.27 16.32
N VAL A 377 5.09 6.25 15.64
CA VAL A 377 6.41 6.50 16.28
C VAL A 377 6.77 7.97 16.32
N GLY A 378 6.19 8.82 15.48
CA GLY A 378 6.53 10.24 15.42
C GLY A 378 7.88 10.47 14.72
N SER A 379 8.57 11.60 15.00
CA SER A 379 9.82 11.96 14.32
C SER A 379 10.88 10.85 14.37
N PRO A 380 11.54 10.52 13.23
CA PRO A 380 11.44 11.25 11.95
C PRO A 380 10.27 10.85 11.07
N GLU A 381 9.52 9.81 11.41
CA GLU A 381 8.51 9.17 10.58
C GLU A 381 7.25 10.04 10.45
N GLU A 382 6.59 9.97 9.30
CA GLU A 382 5.52 10.87 8.90
C GLU A 382 4.16 10.16 8.72
N GLY A 383 3.08 10.93 8.78
CA GLY A 383 1.79 10.44 8.31
C GLY A 383 1.71 10.40 6.78
N LEU A 384 2.29 11.41 6.12
CA LEU A 384 2.44 11.48 4.66
C LEU A 384 3.90 11.84 4.37
N ASP A 385 4.69 10.90 3.87
CA ASP A 385 6.07 11.14 3.46
C ASP A 385 6.18 11.23 1.94
N CYS A 386 6.88 12.24 1.47
CA CYS A 386 7.03 12.55 0.06
C CYS A 386 8.48 12.56 -0.42
N ASP A 387 9.48 12.25 0.42
CA ASP A 387 10.90 12.25 0.06
C ASP A 387 11.33 13.47 -0.79
N PHE A 388 10.97 14.67 -0.36
CA PHE A 388 11.22 15.95 -1.04
C PHE A 388 10.48 16.19 -2.38
N ALA A 389 9.68 15.22 -2.85
CA ALA A 389 8.80 15.44 -4.00
C ALA A 389 7.53 16.20 -3.58
N PRO A 390 6.79 16.82 -4.51
CA PRO A 390 5.64 17.65 -4.15
C PRO A 390 4.49 16.83 -3.52
N LEU A 391 3.95 17.34 -2.41
CA LEU A 391 2.62 17.01 -1.91
C LEU A 391 1.61 17.96 -2.55
N VAL A 392 0.60 17.45 -3.24
CA VAL A 392 -0.46 18.24 -3.88
C VAL A 392 -1.79 17.97 -3.19
N VAL A 393 -2.46 19.03 -2.72
CA VAL A 393 -3.77 18.95 -2.07
C VAL A 393 -4.79 19.75 -2.86
N GLU A 394 -5.65 19.05 -3.59
CA GLU A 394 -6.73 19.66 -4.36
C GLU A 394 -8.05 19.69 -3.60
N GLY A 395 -8.26 18.72 -2.68
CA GLY A 395 -9.48 18.61 -1.88
C GLY A 395 -9.45 17.44 -0.90
N GLY A 396 -10.53 17.28 -0.14
CA GLY A 396 -10.73 16.16 0.78
C GLY A 396 -10.57 16.52 2.26
N THR A 397 -10.95 15.56 3.11
CA THR A 397 -10.71 15.63 4.56
C THR A 397 -9.41 14.92 4.88
N ILE A 398 -8.48 15.61 5.51
CA ILE A 398 -7.12 15.13 5.75
C ILE A 398 -6.80 15.26 7.23
N PHE A 399 -6.31 14.19 7.84
CA PHE A 399 -5.73 14.21 9.16
C PHE A 399 -4.49 13.30 9.18
N SER A 400 -3.33 13.90 8.94
CA SER A 400 -2.04 13.22 8.99
C SER A 400 -1.41 13.46 10.37
N VAL A 401 -0.82 12.41 10.94
CA VAL A 401 -0.12 12.47 12.24
C VAL A 401 1.22 11.79 12.11
N GLY A 402 2.25 12.49 12.51
CA GLY A 402 3.63 11.99 12.52
C GLY A 402 4.56 13.02 13.13
N GLY A 403 5.82 12.94 12.82
CA GLY A 403 6.84 13.85 13.32
C GLY A 403 7.51 14.67 12.22
N GLY A 404 7.98 14.00 11.18
CA GLY A 404 8.88 14.58 10.19
C GLY A 404 10.29 14.82 10.71
N MET A 405 11.24 14.99 9.82
CA MET A 405 12.63 15.24 10.16
C MET A 405 12.77 16.62 10.84
N GLY A 406 13.21 16.64 12.11
CA GLY A 406 13.35 17.86 12.87
C GLY A 406 12.03 18.62 13.11
N GLU A 407 10.91 17.92 13.22
CA GLU A 407 9.55 18.47 13.31
C GLU A 407 9.13 19.22 12.03
N MET A 408 9.73 18.90 10.89
CA MET A 408 9.38 19.44 9.57
C MET A 408 8.88 18.31 8.65
N PRO A 409 7.59 17.95 8.73
CA PRO A 409 7.02 16.93 7.86
C PRO A 409 6.88 17.42 6.42
N SER A 410 6.63 16.49 5.50
CA SER A 410 6.23 16.78 4.13
C SER A 410 4.97 17.63 4.10
N VAL A 411 5.04 18.78 3.44
CA VAL A 411 3.91 19.74 3.37
C VAL A 411 3.76 20.28 1.94
N PRO A 412 2.54 20.67 1.54
CA PRO A 412 2.36 21.32 0.24
C PRO A 412 2.92 22.73 0.23
N SER A 413 3.40 23.19 -0.92
CA SER A 413 3.59 24.62 -1.16
C SER A 413 2.23 25.32 -1.26
N ASN A 414 2.18 26.65 -1.18
CA ASN A 414 0.96 27.42 -1.41
C ASN A 414 0.36 27.19 -2.80
N GLU A 415 1.18 26.91 -3.81
CA GLU A 415 0.75 26.59 -5.17
C GLU A 415 0.11 25.21 -5.27
N ASN A 416 0.58 24.27 -4.47
CA ASN A 416 0.12 22.89 -4.41
C ASN A 416 -1.06 22.68 -3.44
N ALA A 417 -1.35 23.65 -2.58
CA ALA A 417 -2.50 23.64 -1.67
C ALA A 417 -3.69 24.37 -2.30
N LYS A 418 -4.44 23.70 -3.20
CA LYS A 418 -5.64 24.27 -3.82
C LYS A 418 -6.84 24.31 -2.88
N GLN A 419 -6.84 23.47 -1.84
CA GLN A 419 -7.70 23.53 -0.68
C GLN A 419 -6.89 24.04 0.52
N PRO A 420 -7.43 24.96 1.35
CA PRO A 420 -6.72 25.41 2.54
C PRO A 420 -6.41 24.25 3.49
N ILE A 421 -5.17 24.24 4.01
CA ILE A 421 -4.66 23.19 4.87
C ILE A 421 -3.72 23.79 5.92
N ALA A 422 -3.68 23.22 7.12
CA ALA A 422 -2.85 23.67 8.22
C ALA A 422 -1.93 22.57 8.73
N LEU A 423 -0.68 22.93 9.02
CA LEU A 423 0.24 22.13 9.83
C LEU A 423 0.17 22.58 11.28
N LEU A 424 -0.31 21.69 12.15
CA LEU A 424 -0.36 21.92 13.60
C LEU A 424 0.87 21.26 14.24
N ILE A 425 1.80 22.09 14.75
CA ILE A 425 3.02 21.62 15.42
C ILE A 425 2.80 21.58 16.93
N GLY A 426 3.21 20.49 17.57
CA GLY A 426 3.16 20.33 19.01
C GLY A 426 1.82 19.81 19.53
N LEU A 427 0.96 19.28 18.66
CA LEU A 427 -0.31 18.67 19.08
C LEU A 427 -0.05 17.38 19.87
N ASN A 428 -0.65 17.29 21.03
CA ASN A 428 -0.62 16.08 21.86
C ASN A 428 -1.80 15.20 21.53
N ILE A 429 -1.54 14.02 20.98
CA ILE A 429 -2.51 12.97 20.75
C ILE A 429 -2.58 12.10 22.00
N VAL A 430 -3.78 11.83 22.49
CA VAL A 430 -4.03 10.92 23.61
C VAL A 430 -4.83 9.73 23.08
N LYS A 431 -4.32 8.53 23.33
CA LYS A 431 -4.93 7.28 22.88
C LYS A 431 -6.44 7.25 23.17
N ASP A 432 -7.22 6.90 22.16
CA ASP A 432 -8.68 6.71 22.20
C ASP A 432 -9.50 7.96 22.63
N GLU A 433 -8.84 9.12 22.79
CA GLU A 433 -9.50 10.40 23.00
C GLU A 433 -9.69 11.14 21.67
N PRO A 434 -10.82 11.79 21.46
CA PRO A 434 -11.08 12.46 20.20
C PRO A 434 -10.23 13.72 20.02
N VAL A 435 -9.75 13.92 18.80
CA VAL A 435 -9.29 15.20 18.30
C VAL A 435 -10.41 15.80 17.48
N CYS A 436 -10.86 16.99 17.85
CA CYS A 436 -11.99 17.66 17.21
C CYS A 436 -11.54 18.99 16.62
N ILE A 437 -12.04 19.33 15.43
CA ILE A 437 -11.83 20.63 14.77
C ILE A 437 -13.17 21.34 14.67
N TYR A 438 -13.23 22.56 15.14
CA TYR A 438 -14.42 23.41 15.14
C TYR A 438 -14.20 24.68 14.32
N ASP A 439 -15.25 25.19 13.70
CA ASP A 439 -15.24 26.54 13.12
C ASP A 439 -15.39 27.63 14.20
N ASN A 440 -15.33 28.89 13.78
CA ASN A 440 -15.46 30.07 14.67
C ASN A 440 -16.86 30.21 15.33
N ASN A 441 -17.86 29.47 14.86
CA ASN A 441 -19.20 29.42 15.46
C ASN A 441 -19.36 28.21 16.40
N GLY A 442 -18.31 27.44 16.63
CA GLY A 442 -18.35 26.23 17.45
C GLY A 442 -18.97 25.01 16.77
N LYS A 443 -19.19 25.06 15.44
CA LYS A 443 -19.67 23.90 14.68
C LYS A 443 -18.53 22.93 14.47
N LEU A 444 -18.76 21.66 14.80
CA LEU A 444 -17.82 20.57 14.54
C LEU A 444 -17.61 20.39 13.03
N ILE A 445 -16.36 20.44 12.57
CA ILE A 445 -15.93 20.23 11.18
C ILE A 445 -15.45 18.80 11.01
N ASP A 446 -14.54 18.34 11.89
CA ASP A 446 -14.00 17.01 11.85
C ASP A 446 -13.75 16.45 13.25
N LYS A 447 -13.82 15.13 13.39
CA LYS A 447 -13.56 14.39 14.62
C LYS A 447 -12.87 13.07 14.29
N VAL A 448 -11.67 12.91 14.77
CA VAL A 448 -10.90 11.68 14.63
C VAL A 448 -10.52 11.11 15.98
N THR A 449 -10.55 9.77 16.11
CA THR A 449 -10.07 9.08 17.31
C THR A 449 -8.89 8.20 16.92
N ILE A 450 -7.73 8.48 17.53
CA ILE A 450 -6.45 7.86 17.17
C ILE A 450 -6.13 6.81 18.25
N PRO A 451 -5.83 5.55 17.88
CA PRO A 451 -5.69 4.44 18.82
C PRO A 451 -4.32 4.34 19.50
N PHE A 452 -3.56 5.44 19.51
CA PHE A 452 -2.27 5.54 20.20
C PHE A 452 -2.05 6.96 20.74
N SER A 453 -1.05 7.12 21.59
CA SER A 453 -0.64 8.44 22.08
C SER A 453 0.64 8.88 21.41
N LEU A 454 0.72 10.15 21.02
CA LEU A 454 1.91 10.78 20.48
C LEU A 454 2.03 12.21 21.05
N ARG A 455 3.20 12.53 21.58
CA ARG A 455 3.50 13.87 22.10
C ARG A 455 4.14 14.73 21.03
N ARG A 456 3.77 16.00 21.00
CA ARG A 456 4.39 17.00 20.10
C ARG A 456 4.37 16.55 18.63
N SER A 457 3.25 16.00 18.18
CA SER A 457 3.12 15.59 16.78
C SER A 457 3.16 16.81 15.85
N ALA A 458 3.63 16.59 14.63
CA ALA A 458 3.35 17.42 13.50
C ALA A 458 2.14 16.84 12.76
N SER A 459 1.02 17.57 12.79
CA SER A 459 -0.26 17.08 12.27
C SER A 459 -0.75 17.95 11.12
N LEU A 460 -0.84 17.38 9.91
CA LEU A 460 -1.38 18.09 8.75
C LEU A 460 -2.90 17.89 8.71
N VAL A 461 -3.67 18.99 8.73
CA VAL A 461 -5.13 18.95 8.78
C VAL A 461 -5.75 19.76 7.65
N GLY A 462 -6.67 19.17 6.92
CA GLY A 462 -7.39 19.78 5.81
C GLY A 462 -8.86 19.40 5.79
N SER A 463 -9.70 20.32 5.33
CA SER A 463 -11.14 20.07 5.20
C SER A 463 -11.72 20.92 4.06
N PRO A 464 -12.70 20.40 3.30
CA PRO A 464 -13.46 21.20 2.35
C PRO A 464 -14.22 22.39 2.97
N ALA A 465 -14.38 22.36 4.31
CA ALA A 465 -14.99 23.47 5.06
C ALA A 465 -14.02 24.60 5.39
N PHE A 466 -12.70 24.40 5.19
CA PHE A 466 -11.70 25.41 5.46
C PHE A 466 -11.73 26.55 4.46
N LYS A 467 -11.56 27.80 4.96
CA LYS A 467 -11.53 29.01 4.14
C LYS A 467 -10.42 29.92 4.62
N ILE A 468 -9.70 30.52 3.70
CA ILE A 468 -8.69 31.55 4.00
C ILE A 468 -9.38 32.74 4.69
N GLY A 469 -8.75 33.31 5.70
CA GLY A 469 -9.26 34.39 6.55
C GLY A 469 -10.14 33.93 7.72
N ASN A 470 -10.53 32.65 7.78
CA ASN A 470 -11.33 32.15 8.89
C ASN A 470 -10.45 31.51 9.97
N SER A 471 -10.98 31.55 11.20
CA SER A 471 -10.36 30.90 12.36
C SER A 471 -11.04 29.59 12.69
N TYR A 472 -10.26 28.65 13.20
CA TYR A 472 -10.67 27.32 13.58
C TYR A 472 -10.07 26.95 14.93
N THR A 473 -10.70 26.05 15.67
CA THR A 473 -10.20 25.59 16.98
C THR A 473 -10.01 24.08 16.95
N VAL A 474 -8.78 23.62 17.19
CA VAL A 474 -8.51 22.20 17.47
C VAL A 474 -8.59 21.95 18.97
N LYS A 475 -9.30 20.87 19.34
CA LYS A 475 -9.44 20.41 20.73
C LYS A 475 -9.08 18.95 20.86
N THR A 476 -8.27 18.64 21.83
CA THR A 476 -7.98 17.28 22.30
C THR A 476 -7.92 17.30 23.82
N LYS A 477 -7.78 16.14 24.47
CA LYS A 477 -7.72 16.06 25.93
C LYS A 477 -6.58 16.93 26.52
N GLY A 478 -6.98 17.97 27.23
CA GLY A 478 -6.02 18.87 27.86
C GLY A 478 -5.31 19.86 26.92
N TYR A 479 -5.76 19.97 25.68
CA TYR A 479 -5.19 20.91 24.70
C TYR A 479 -6.30 21.55 23.87
N GLU A 480 -6.23 22.87 23.75
CA GLU A 480 -7.10 23.68 22.88
C GLU A 480 -6.29 24.79 22.24
N LYS A 481 -6.39 24.92 20.91
CA LYS A 481 -5.72 25.98 20.18
C LYS A 481 -6.57 26.51 19.05
N THR A 482 -6.73 27.82 19.01
CA THR A 482 -7.35 28.52 17.89
C THR A 482 -6.28 29.00 16.92
N PHE A 483 -6.51 28.83 15.62
CA PHE A 483 -5.63 29.26 14.54
C PHE A 483 -6.43 29.88 13.41
N THR A 484 -5.80 30.73 12.63
CA THR A 484 -6.41 31.39 11.46
C THR A 484 -5.67 30.95 10.21
N LEU A 485 -6.40 30.56 9.18
CA LEU A 485 -5.84 30.24 7.87
C LEU A 485 -5.57 31.52 7.08
N ASN A 486 -4.33 31.99 7.04
CA ASN A 486 -3.96 33.24 6.39
C ASN A 486 -3.62 33.05 4.90
N GLU A 487 -3.27 31.86 4.50
CA GLU A 487 -2.85 31.47 3.16
C GLU A 487 -3.24 30.00 2.87
N PRO A 488 -3.10 29.51 1.63
CA PRO A 488 -3.49 28.14 1.29
C PRO A 488 -2.84 27.07 2.17
N PHE A 489 -1.55 27.21 2.48
CA PHE A 489 -0.85 26.40 3.48
C PHE A 489 -0.45 27.27 4.67
N THR A 490 -0.89 26.95 5.86
CA THR A 490 -0.62 27.73 7.08
C THR A 490 0.05 26.85 8.15
N THR A 491 1.21 27.27 8.65
CA THR A 491 1.87 26.62 9.81
C THR A 491 1.39 27.26 11.11
N VAL A 492 1.00 26.41 12.07
CA VAL A 492 0.49 26.78 13.39
C VAL A 492 1.41 26.18 14.46
N ARG A 493 2.12 27.06 15.20
CA ARG A 493 3.06 26.67 16.26
C ARG A 493 2.52 27.03 17.64
#